data_73e463c888953c9850c61fe2c99e9eb8
#
_entry.id   73e463c888953c9850c61fe2c99e9eb8
#
_cell.length_a   1.000
_cell.length_b   1.000
_cell.length_c   1.000
_cell.angle_alpha   90.00
_cell.angle_beta   90.00
_cell.angle_gamma   90.00
#
_symmetry.space_group_name_H-M   'P 1'
#
loop_
_entity.id
_entity.type
_entity.pdbx_description
1 polymer ?
#
loop_
_entity_poly.entity_id
_entity_poly.type
_entity_poly.pdbx_seq_one_letter_code
_entity_poly.pdbx_strand_id
1 'polypeptide(L)'
;MHEKTKLLNLTSDVIFKNFFMNENTIEYTAEFINLITGIPKEEIMKKAVFENIELPIINKNSKRYKCDIIIGIAKQLINLEMNASYYEGIIEKNNSYLFRMLGDRFNKGENYIDGKKIIQINIDNYKKYKGDKLLYRFTIKEDETLELETENYESYHISLPYLKEKCYNKEKLSRLQENNNELYQKIIALLIKFYYYYGSNY
;
A
#
# COMPACT_ATOMS: atom_id res chain seq x y z
N MET A 1 8.65 -31.38 20.62
CA MET A 1 7.69 -31.19 19.49
C MET A 1 7.58 -29.69 19.27
N HIS A 2 8.23 -29.15 18.21
CA HIS A 2 8.05 -27.73 17.85
C HIS A 2 6.71 -27.61 17.13
N GLU A 3 5.72 -26.99 17.78
CA GLU A 3 4.52 -26.54 17.08
C GLU A 3 4.96 -25.66 15.91
N LYS A 4 4.65 -26.11 14.69
CA LYS A 4 4.77 -25.29 13.50
C LYS A 4 3.71 -24.19 13.64
N THR A 5 4.12 -23.02 14.09
CA THR A 5 3.30 -21.82 14.08
C THR A 5 2.79 -21.64 12.64
N LYS A 6 1.49 -21.83 12.43
CA LYS A 6 0.85 -21.72 11.12
C LYS A 6 0.84 -20.23 10.78
N LEU A 7 1.82 -19.78 9.99
CA LEU A 7 1.89 -18.40 9.51
C LEU A 7 0.58 -18.07 8.79
N LEU A 8 -0.18 -17.14 9.33
CA LEU A 8 -1.39 -16.67 8.70
C LEU A 8 -1.07 -16.01 7.36
N ASN A 9 -1.89 -16.30 6.36
CA ASN A 9 -1.64 -15.85 5.00
C ASN A 9 -2.05 -14.38 4.86
N LEU A 10 -1.08 -13.47 4.79
CA LEU A 10 -1.27 -12.03 4.52
C LEU A 10 -2.14 -11.73 3.30
N THR A 11 -2.22 -12.66 2.36
CA THR A 11 -3.02 -12.53 1.16
C THR A 11 -4.52 -12.80 1.40
N SER A 12 -4.91 -13.14 2.64
CA SER A 12 -6.30 -13.22 3.04
C SER A 12 -6.88 -11.83 3.26
N ASP A 13 -7.94 -11.49 2.54
CA ASP A 13 -8.66 -10.20 2.64
C ASP A 13 -9.08 -9.88 4.09
N VAL A 14 -9.58 -10.89 4.81
CA VAL A 14 -10.01 -10.74 6.21
C VAL A 14 -8.83 -10.38 7.11
N ILE A 15 -7.70 -11.08 6.97
CA ILE A 15 -6.51 -10.83 7.79
C ILE A 15 -5.92 -9.46 7.47
N PHE A 16 -5.84 -9.11 6.20
CA PHE A 16 -5.35 -7.83 5.73
C PHE A 16 -6.15 -6.67 6.31
N LYS A 17 -7.47 -6.71 6.16
CA LYS A 17 -8.37 -5.68 6.70
C LYS A 17 -8.31 -5.61 8.22
N ASN A 18 -8.39 -6.75 8.91
CA ASN A 18 -8.31 -6.78 10.36
C ASN A 18 -7.00 -6.20 10.90
N PHE A 19 -5.88 -6.32 10.19
CA PHE A 19 -4.64 -5.70 10.62
C PHE A 19 -4.64 -4.19 10.38
N PHE A 20 -4.90 -3.76 9.15
CA PHE A 20 -4.75 -2.35 8.79
C PHE A 20 -5.86 -1.45 9.33
N MET A 21 -7.04 -2.02 9.67
CA MET A 21 -8.20 -1.26 10.15
C MET A 21 -8.48 -1.44 11.65
N ASN A 22 -7.68 -2.22 12.39
CA ASN A 22 -7.93 -2.48 13.80
C ASN A 22 -7.31 -1.38 14.67
N GLU A 23 -8.06 -0.88 15.64
CA GLU A 23 -7.63 0.16 16.58
C GLU A 23 -6.36 -0.23 17.35
N ASN A 24 -6.22 -1.52 17.72
CA ASN A 24 -5.02 -2.02 18.42
C ASN A 24 -3.77 -2.08 17.54
N THR A 25 -3.91 -1.97 16.23
CA THR A 25 -2.81 -2.03 15.26
C THR A 25 -2.66 -0.76 14.43
N ILE A 26 -3.50 0.25 14.66
CA ILE A 26 -3.50 1.51 13.91
C ILE A 26 -2.13 2.21 13.94
N GLU A 27 -1.39 2.06 15.02
CA GLU A 27 -0.03 2.59 15.13
C GLU A 27 0.93 1.97 14.11
N TYR A 28 0.82 0.66 13.86
CA TYR A 28 1.60 -0.02 12.82
C TYR A 28 1.16 0.39 11.42
N THR A 29 -0.13 0.62 11.22
CA THR A 29 -0.68 1.15 9.95
C THR A 29 -0.13 2.55 9.67
N ALA A 30 -0.12 3.41 10.69
CA ALA A 30 0.43 4.75 10.58
C ALA A 30 1.95 4.72 10.29
N GLU A 31 2.70 3.86 10.95
CA GLU A 31 4.13 3.67 10.69
C GLU A 31 4.38 3.13 9.27
N PHE A 32 3.57 2.17 8.81
CA PHE A 32 3.67 1.62 7.45
C PHE A 32 3.44 2.69 6.39
N ILE A 33 2.37 3.48 6.52
CA ILE A 33 2.07 4.57 5.60
C ILE A 33 3.19 5.63 5.64
N ASN A 34 3.66 6.01 6.83
CA ASN A 34 4.77 6.96 6.99
C ASN A 34 6.03 6.51 6.24
N LEU A 35 6.44 5.25 6.42
CA LEU A 35 7.64 4.70 5.78
C LEU A 35 7.58 4.71 4.25
N ILE A 36 6.39 4.55 3.67
CA ILE A 36 6.20 4.49 2.22
C ILE A 36 6.02 5.88 1.63
N THR A 37 5.24 6.73 2.27
CA THR A 37 4.76 7.99 1.70
C THR A 37 5.48 9.22 2.23
N GLY A 38 6.13 9.09 3.40
CA GLY A 38 6.74 10.22 4.13
C GLY A 38 5.74 11.08 4.91
N ILE A 39 4.45 10.74 4.92
CA ILE A 39 3.45 11.46 5.75
C ILE A 39 3.79 11.24 7.22
N PRO A 40 3.88 12.29 8.06
CA PRO A 40 4.23 12.14 9.46
C PRO A 40 3.28 11.19 10.22
N LYS A 41 3.85 10.25 10.99
CA LYS A 41 3.08 9.24 11.74
C LYS A 41 2.06 9.88 12.68
N GLU A 42 2.44 10.98 13.34
CA GLU A 42 1.59 11.74 14.26
C GLU A 42 0.40 12.37 13.53
N GLU A 43 0.59 12.80 12.29
CA GLU A 43 -0.50 13.32 11.46
C GLU A 43 -1.47 12.21 11.08
N ILE A 44 -0.97 11.05 10.70
CA ILE A 44 -1.79 9.88 10.38
C ILE A 44 -2.61 9.47 11.61
N MET A 45 -1.95 9.29 12.76
CA MET A 45 -2.59 8.90 14.01
C MET A 45 -3.70 9.88 14.44
N LYS A 46 -3.53 11.17 14.19
CA LYS A 46 -4.47 12.21 14.61
C LYS A 46 -5.63 12.42 13.64
N LYS A 47 -5.41 12.23 12.33
CA LYS A 47 -6.34 12.68 11.27
C LYS A 47 -6.85 11.56 10.36
N ALA A 48 -6.34 10.32 10.49
CA ALA A 48 -6.78 9.24 9.64
C ALA A 48 -8.24 8.86 9.90
N VAL A 49 -9.01 8.74 8.82
CA VAL A 49 -10.40 8.28 8.83
C VAL A 49 -10.53 7.20 7.77
N PHE A 50 -11.12 6.06 8.14
CA PHE A 50 -11.47 5.02 7.17
C PHE A 50 -12.68 5.46 6.36
N GLU A 51 -12.51 5.51 5.05
CA GLU A 51 -13.53 5.96 4.10
C GLU A 51 -14.31 4.76 3.52
N ASN A 52 -15.39 5.05 2.80
CA ASN A 52 -16.14 4.02 2.08
C ASN A 52 -15.26 3.42 0.96
N ILE A 53 -15.13 2.10 0.98
CA ILE A 53 -14.34 1.34 -0.01
C ILE A 53 -15.04 1.15 -1.35
N GLU A 54 -16.35 1.38 -1.43
CA GLU A 54 -17.12 1.31 -2.68
C GLU A 54 -17.15 2.68 -3.34
N LEU A 55 -16.49 2.80 -4.50
CA LEU A 55 -16.47 4.04 -5.25
C LEU A 55 -17.81 4.25 -5.97
N PRO A 56 -18.28 5.51 -6.12
CA PRO A 56 -19.55 5.82 -6.73
C PRO A 56 -19.73 5.19 -8.12
N ILE A 57 -20.93 4.70 -8.41
CA ILE A 57 -21.28 4.13 -9.72
C ILE A 57 -21.66 5.28 -10.66
N ILE A 58 -21.01 5.37 -11.83
CA ILE A 58 -21.32 6.41 -12.84
C ILE A 58 -22.69 6.14 -13.50
N ASN A 59 -22.92 4.89 -13.88
CA ASN A 59 -24.17 4.44 -14.48
C ASN A 59 -24.36 2.93 -14.25
N LYS A 60 -25.56 2.42 -14.57
CA LYS A 60 -25.93 1.00 -14.32
C LYS A 60 -25.02 -0.02 -14.99
N ASN A 61 -24.37 0.34 -16.10
CA ASN A 61 -23.48 -0.52 -16.87
C ASN A 61 -22.00 -0.34 -16.49
N SER A 62 -21.68 0.61 -15.61
CA SER A 62 -20.30 0.84 -15.18
C SER A 62 -19.81 -0.29 -14.30
N LYS A 63 -18.52 -0.62 -14.45
CA LYS A 63 -17.85 -1.54 -13.52
C LYS A 63 -17.91 -0.98 -12.11
N ARG A 64 -18.23 -1.83 -11.14
CA ARG A 64 -18.16 -1.46 -9.72
C ARG A 64 -16.71 -1.53 -9.27
N TYR A 65 -16.29 -0.48 -8.60
CA TYR A 65 -14.95 -0.40 -8.00
C TYR A 65 -15.10 -0.57 -6.49
N LYS A 66 -14.43 -1.59 -5.95
CA LYS A 66 -14.40 -1.87 -4.53
C LYS A 66 -12.94 -2.04 -4.13
N CYS A 67 -12.42 -1.05 -3.43
CA CYS A 67 -11.08 -1.04 -2.87
C CYS A 67 -11.00 -1.96 -1.65
N ASP A 68 -9.79 -2.34 -1.25
CA ASP A 68 -9.63 -3.11 -0.01
C ASP A 68 -9.72 -2.20 1.20
N ILE A 69 -8.96 -1.11 1.25
CA ILE A 69 -8.97 -0.13 2.35
C ILE A 69 -8.75 1.26 1.79
N ILE A 70 -9.58 2.23 2.18
CA ILE A 70 -9.39 3.65 1.87
C ILE A 70 -9.22 4.43 3.17
N ILE A 71 -8.17 5.24 3.26
CA ILE A 71 -7.85 6.08 4.42
C ILE A 71 -7.73 7.53 3.96
N GLY A 72 -8.61 8.39 4.49
CA GLY A 72 -8.52 9.84 4.35
C GLY A 72 -7.60 10.44 5.43
N ILE A 73 -6.64 11.27 5.04
CA ILE A 73 -5.75 11.99 5.95
C ILE A 73 -5.64 13.43 5.47
N ALA A 74 -6.32 14.36 6.12
CA ALA A 74 -6.35 15.76 5.72
C ALA A 74 -6.64 15.95 4.21
N LYS A 75 -5.65 16.45 3.45
CA LYS A 75 -5.75 16.64 1.98
C LYS A 75 -5.27 15.43 1.16
N GLN A 76 -5.21 14.24 1.76
CA GLN A 76 -4.73 13.04 1.09
C GLN A 76 -5.76 11.92 1.20
N LEU A 77 -5.83 11.08 0.17
CA LEU A 77 -6.63 9.87 0.15
C LEU A 77 -5.72 8.70 -0.24
N ILE A 78 -5.61 7.71 0.64
CA ILE A 78 -4.72 6.56 0.49
C ILE A 78 -5.57 5.33 0.25
N ASN A 79 -5.33 4.62 -0.86
CA ASN A 79 -5.87 3.30 -1.13
C ASN A 79 -4.80 2.24 -0.85
N LEU A 80 -5.10 1.27 0.03
CA LEU A 80 -4.27 0.09 0.28
C LEU A 80 -4.92 -1.10 -0.40
N GLU A 81 -4.19 -1.77 -1.30
CA GLU A 81 -4.63 -2.95 -2.05
C GLU A 81 -3.72 -4.14 -1.78
N MET A 82 -4.33 -5.30 -1.50
CA MET A 82 -3.63 -6.59 -1.41
C MET A 82 -3.83 -7.39 -2.69
N ASN A 83 -2.80 -7.53 -3.47
CA ASN A 83 -2.80 -8.31 -4.70
C ASN A 83 -2.23 -9.72 -4.44
N ALA A 84 -3.11 -10.66 -4.10
CA ALA A 84 -2.73 -12.02 -3.67
C ALA A 84 -2.04 -12.85 -4.75
N SER A 85 -2.37 -12.62 -6.04
CA SER A 85 -1.79 -13.34 -7.18
C SER A 85 -1.81 -12.47 -8.43
N TYR A 86 -0.85 -12.74 -9.33
CA TYR A 86 -0.84 -12.11 -10.65
C TYR A 86 -1.93 -12.69 -11.54
N TYR A 87 -2.60 -11.82 -12.28
CA TYR A 87 -3.42 -12.14 -13.43
C TYR A 87 -3.31 -11.04 -14.48
N GLU A 88 -3.60 -11.36 -15.72
CA GLU A 88 -3.62 -10.37 -16.81
C GLU A 88 -4.68 -9.30 -16.51
N GLY A 89 -4.29 -8.01 -16.56
CA GLY A 89 -5.17 -6.89 -16.24
C GLY A 89 -5.15 -6.42 -14.77
N ILE A 90 -4.33 -7.01 -13.88
CA ILE A 90 -4.26 -6.54 -12.48
C ILE A 90 -3.70 -5.13 -12.36
N ILE A 91 -2.77 -4.75 -13.22
CA ILE A 91 -2.23 -3.38 -13.24
C ILE A 91 -3.29 -2.39 -13.71
N GLU A 92 -4.03 -2.74 -14.74
CA GLU A 92 -5.15 -1.96 -15.27
C GLU A 92 -6.27 -1.81 -14.23
N LYS A 93 -6.54 -2.88 -13.45
CA LYS A 93 -7.46 -2.82 -12.30
C LYS A 93 -6.97 -1.77 -11.29
N ASN A 94 -5.73 -1.87 -10.85
CA ASN A 94 -5.16 -0.97 -9.84
C ASN A 94 -5.14 0.48 -10.34
N ASN A 95 -4.72 0.70 -11.60
CA ASN A 95 -4.74 2.02 -12.22
C ASN A 95 -6.16 2.56 -12.35
N SER A 96 -7.15 1.72 -12.66
CA SER A 96 -8.54 2.17 -12.77
C SER A 96 -9.10 2.65 -11.43
N TYR A 97 -8.71 2.06 -10.30
CA TYR A 97 -9.07 2.54 -8.96
C TYR A 97 -8.45 3.91 -8.68
N LEU A 98 -7.14 4.03 -8.94
CA LEU A 98 -6.39 5.26 -8.76
C LEU A 98 -6.98 6.41 -9.58
N PHE A 99 -7.19 6.21 -10.89
CA PHE A 99 -7.73 7.25 -11.77
C PHE A 99 -9.19 7.58 -11.45
N ARG A 100 -9.96 6.60 -10.99
CA ARG A 100 -11.33 6.84 -10.52
C ARG A 100 -11.34 7.76 -9.30
N MET A 101 -10.55 7.46 -8.28
CA MET A 101 -10.41 8.31 -7.09
C MET A 101 -9.88 9.70 -7.45
N LEU A 102 -8.95 9.78 -8.40
CA LEU A 102 -8.40 11.06 -8.88
C LEU A 102 -9.48 11.92 -9.55
N GLY A 103 -10.38 11.31 -10.34
CA GLY A 103 -11.50 12.00 -10.97
C GLY A 103 -12.57 12.45 -9.97
N ASP A 104 -12.81 11.66 -8.93
CA ASP A 104 -13.87 11.90 -7.93
C ASP A 104 -13.43 12.82 -6.77
N ARG A 105 -12.19 13.31 -6.77
CA ARG A 105 -11.64 14.10 -5.65
C ARG A 105 -12.19 15.52 -5.55
N PHE A 106 -12.96 15.98 -6.52
CA PHE A 106 -13.52 17.32 -6.57
C PHE A 106 -15.03 17.32 -6.41
N ASN A 107 -15.54 18.25 -5.60
CA ASN A 107 -16.96 18.56 -5.57
C ASN A 107 -17.30 19.64 -6.58
N LYS A 108 -18.58 19.77 -6.92
CA LYS A 108 -19.05 20.81 -7.81
C LYS A 108 -18.71 22.19 -7.26
N GLY A 109 -17.97 22.99 -8.06
CA GLY A 109 -17.57 24.34 -7.68
C GLY A 109 -16.27 24.44 -6.90
N GLU A 110 -15.61 23.32 -6.56
CA GLU A 110 -14.27 23.35 -5.97
C GLU A 110 -13.21 23.71 -7.02
N ASN A 111 -12.15 24.36 -6.54
CA ASN A 111 -10.99 24.67 -7.37
C ASN A 111 -10.16 23.39 -7.54
N TYR A 112 -9.68 23.13 -8.75
CA TYR A 112 -8.84 21.97 -9.05
C TYR A 112 -7.55 21.88 -8.21
N ILE A 113 -7.06 23.01 -7.69
CA ILE A 113 -5.88 23.05 -6.82
C ILE A 113 -6.14 22.50 -5.41
N ASP A 114 -7.42 22.50 -4.98
CA ASP A 114 -7.81 22.10 -3.63
C ASP A 114 -8.13 20.60 -3.48
N GLY A 115 -8.10 19.86 -4.59
CA GLY A 115 -8.39 18.44 -4.59
C GLY A 115 -7.38 17.62 -3.77
N LYS A 116 -7.87 16.56 -3.13
CA LYS A 116 -7.02 15.64 -2.35
C LYS A 116 -5.95 14.99 -3.23
N LYS A 117 -4.73 14.86 -2.73
CA LYS A 117 -3.71 14.00 -3.32
C LYS A 117 -4.14 12.53 -3.18
N ILE A 118 -4.02 11.76 -4.25
CA ILE A 118 -4.33 10.32 -4.25
C ILE A 118 -3.04 9.52 -4.19
N ILE A 119 -2.96 8.60 -3.24
CA ILE A 119 -1.83 7.70 -3.05
C ILE A 119 -2.36 6.27 -3.08
N GLN A 120 -1.86 5.46 -3.99
CA GLN A 120 -2.18 4.04 -4.02
C GLN A 120 -0.98 3.22 -3.58
N ILE A 121 -1.19 2.33 -2.61
CA ILE A 121 -0.17 1.40 -2.10
C ILE A 121 -0.65 -0.01 -2.40
N ASN A 122 0.05 -0.68 -3.31
CA ASN A 122 -0.21 -2.05 -3.70
C ASN A 122 0.78 -2.97 -2.99
N ILE A 123 0.29 -3.99 -2.29
CA ILE A 123 1.10 -5.05 -1.70
C ILE A 123 0.96 -6.27 -2.60
N ASP A 124 2.01 -6.56 -3.38
CA ASP A 124 1.97 -7.53 -4.47
C ASP A 124 2.64 -8.85 -4.07
N ASN A 125 1.87 -9.95 -4.07
CA ASN A 125 2.39 -11.30 -3.87
C ASN A 125 2.83 -11.97 -5.19
N TYR A 126 3.35 -11.16 -6.13
CA TYR A 126 3.90 -11.60 -7.41
C TYR A 126 5.02 -10.68 -7.87
N LYS A 127 5.87 -11.16 -8.80
CA LYS A 127 6.88 -10.33 -9.46
C LYS A 127 6.33 -9.84 -10.81
N LYS A 128 6.28 -8.55 -11.01
CA LYS A 128 5.85 -7.92 -12.27
C LYS A 128 6.95 -7.06 -12.86
N TYR A 129 7.59 -6.24 -12.05
CA TYR A 129 8.53 -5.25 -12.52
C TYR A 129 9.94 -5.83 -12.66
N LYS A 130 10.67 -5.38 -13.68
CA LYS A 130 12.09 -5.67 -13.83
C LYS A 130 12.86 -4.97 -12.70
N GLY A 131 13.80 -5.67 -12.13
CA GLY A 131 14.58 -5.19 -11.00
C GLY A 131 14.25 -5.93 -9.71
N ASP A 132 15.27 -6.04 -8.86
CA ASP A 132 15.19 -6.76 -7.58
C ASP A 132 15.07 -5.72 -6.47
N LYS A 133 13.86 -5.14 -6.34
CA LYS A 133 13.53 -4.10 -5.36
C LYS A 133 12.36 -4.51 -4.49
N LEU A 134 12.38 -4.08 -3.22
CA LEU A 134 11.25 -4.20 -2.32
C LEU A 134 10.13 -3.22 -2.68
N LEU A 135 10.49 -1.98 -2.99
CA LEU A 135 9.55 -0.88 -3.21
C LEU A 135 9.77 -0.24 -4.58
N TYR A 136 8.70 -0.11 -5.33
CA TYR A 136 8.64 0.65 -6.58
C TYR A 136 7.69 1.83 -6.38
N ARG A 137 8.08 3.01 -6.85
CA ARG A 137 7.25 4.21 -6.88
C ARG A 137 7.03 4.65 -8.31
N PHE A 138 5.80 4.94 -8.67
CA PHE A 138 5.38 5.42 -9.98
C PHE A 138 4.73 6.79 -9.84
N THR A 139 5.10 7.67 -10.75
CA THR A 139 4.59 9.04 -10.88
C THR A 139 4.48 9.38 -12.36
N ILE A 140 3.72 10.41 -12.72
CA ILE A 140 3.71 10.93 -14.10
C ILE A 140 4.88 11.92 -14.25
N LYS A 141 5.69 11.68 -15.26
CA LYS A 141 6.87 12.48 -15.56
C LYS A 141 6.99 12.71 -17.06
N GLU A 142 7.57 13.82 -17.42
CA GLU A 142 8.08 14.04 -18.77
C GLU A 142 9.23 13.05 -19.04
N ASP A 143 9.26 12.45 -20.23
CA ASP A 143 10.11 11.28 -20.52
C ASP A 143 11.60 11.61 -20.63
N GLU A 144 11.96 12.82 -21.07
CA GLU A 144 13.36 13.21 -21.29
C GLU A 144 13.96 13.90 -20.06
N THR A 145 13.26 14.89 -19.51
CA THR A 145 13.73 15.68 -18.36
C THR A 145 13.47 15.04 -17.02
N LEU A 146 12.55 14.05 -16.96
CA LEU A 146 12.04 13.40 -15.75
C LEU A 146 11.35 14.38 -14.78
N GLU A 147 10.93 15.54 -15.27
CA GLU A 147 10.17 16.51 -14.50
C GLU A 147 8.78 15.96 -14.18
N LEU A 148 8.33 16.17 -12.94
CA LEU A 148 6.99 15.73 -12.51
C LEU A 148 5.92 16.61 -13.14
N GLU A 149 4.94 15.98 -13.83
CA GLU A 149 3.76 16.71 -14.30
C GLU A 149 2.88 17.18 -13.13
N THR A 150 2.76 16.36 -12.09
CA THR A 150 1.96 16.66 -10.91
C THR A 150 2.40 15.86 -9.69
N GLU A 151 2.23 16.44 -8.50
CA GLU A 151 2.40 15.76 -7.21
C GLU A 151 1.10 15.15 -6.68
N ASN A 152 0.00 15.33 -7.40
CA ASN A 152 -1.34 14.98 -6.91
C ASN A 152 -1.65 13.49 -6.96
N TYR A 153 -0.75 12.69 -7.53
CA TYR A 153 -0.91 11.24 -7.55
C TYR A 153 0.42 10.51 -7.44
N GLU A 154 0.39 9.40 -6.71
CA GLU A 154 1.50 8.46 -6.58
C GLU A 154 0.98 7.03 -6.47
N SER A 155 1.68 6.09 -7.08
CA SER A 155 1.44 4.66 -6.90
C SER A 155 2.69 3.97 -6.38
N TYR A 156 2.53 3.16 -5.35
CA TYR A 156 3.59 2.36 -4.75
C TYR A 156 3.26 0.88 -4.91
N HIS A 157 4.29 0.06 -5.15
CA HIS A 157 4.19 -1.39 -5.22
C HIS A 157 5.24 -2.02 -4.33
N ILE A 158 4.81 -2.85 -3.38
CA ILE A 158 5.66 -3.56 -2.43
C ILE A 158 5.70 -5.03 -2.82
N SER A 159 6.88 -5.54 -3.14
CA SER A 159 7.07 -6.93 -3.58
C SER A 159 7.21 -7.89 -2.40
N LEU A 160 6.16 -8.66 -2.09
CA LEU A 160 6.24 -9.74 -1.09
C LEU A 160 7.20 -10.87 -1.52
N PRO A 161 7.33 -11.26 -2.81
CA PRO A 161 8.36 -12.22 -3.23
C PRO A 161 9.78 -11.76 -2.90
N TYR A 162 10.08 -10.46 -3.03
CA TYR A 162 11.38 -9.92 -2.61
C TYR A 162 11.64 -10.20 -1.12
N LEU A 163 10.64 -9.94 -0.26
CA LEU A 163 10.75 -10.22 1.16
C LEU A 163 10.99 -11.70 1.42
N LYS A 164 10.24 -12.59 0.77
CA LYS A 164 10.36 -14.03 0.93
C LYS A 164 11.75 -14.52 0.52
N GLU A 165 12.32 -14.01 -0.56
CA GLU A 165 13.63 -14.43 -1.05
C GLU A 165 14.80 -13.87 -0.23
N LYS A 166 14.70 -12.63 0.23
CA LYS A 166 15.81 -11.93 0.91
C LYS A 166 15.76 -12.07 2.43
N CYS A 167 14.58 -12.23 3.04
CA CYS A 167 14.39 -12.16 4.49
C CYS A 167 14.25 -13.52 5.18
N TYR A 168 13.97 -14.59 4.44
CA TYR A 168 13.81 -15.93 5.02
C TYR A 168 15.14 -16.60 5.44
N ASN A 169 16.29 -16.03 5.04
CA ASN A 169 17.59 -16.55 5.39
C ASN A 169 18.30 -15.55 6.33
N LYS A 170 18.53 -15.95 7.60
CA LYS A 170 19.21 -15.13 8.62
C LYS A 170 20.57 -14.57 8.17
N GLU A 171 21.31 -15.34 7.38
CA GLU A 171 22.59 -14.88 6.80
C GLU A 171 22.42 -13.81 5.73
N LYS A 172 21.29 -13.82 4.98
CA LYS A 172 20.98 -12.77 4.01
C LYS A 172 20.43 -11.50 4.67
N LEU A 173 19.75 -11.63 5.81
CA LEU A 173 19.33 -10.48 6.63
C LEU A 173 20.51 -9.65 7.13
N SER A 174 21.60 -10.30 7.59
CA SER A 174 22.80 -9.58 8.02
C SER A 174 23.47 -8.82 6.85
N ARG A 175 23.53 -9.41 5.65
CA ARG A 175 24.07 -8.75 4.46
C ARG A 175 23.18 -7.60 3.92
N LEU A 176 21.86 -7.67 4.13
CA LEU A 176 20.94 -6.55 3.82
C LEU A 176 21.13 -5.40 4.80
N GLN A 177 21.55 -5.67 6.04
CA GLN A 177 21.92 -4.65 7.02
C GLN A 177 23.19 -3.89 6.62
N GLU A 178 24.13 -4.55 5.94
CA GLU A 178 25.36 -3.94 5.44
C GLU A 178 25.14 -3.04 4.21
N ASN A 179 24.07 -3.26 3.41
CA ASN A 179 23.77 -2.52 2.17
C ASN A 179 22.82 -1.33 2.35
N ASN A 180 22.78 -0.74 3.54
CA ASN A 180 22.28 0.63 3.86
C ASN A 180 21.02 1.13 3.15
N ASN A 181 19.92 0.38 3.18
CA ASN A 181 18.63 1.02 3.00
C ASN A 181 17.78 0.89 4.28
N GLU A 182 17.97 1.83 5.22
CA GLU A 182 17.26 1.89 6.50
C GLU A 182 15.73 1.82 6.32
N LEU A 183 15.23 2.43 5.26
CA LEU A 183 13.81 2.36 4.88
C LEU A 183 13.36 0.92 4.62
N TYR A 184 14.14 0.15 3.86
CA TYR A 184 13.83 -1.24 3.55
C TYR A 184 13.84 -2.11 4.81
N GLN A 185 14.81 -1.88 5.73
CA GLN A 185 14.87 -2.57 7.00
C GLN A 185 13.62 -2.32 7.86
N LYS A 186 13.15 -1.08 7.92
CA LYS A 186 11.95 -0.71 8.67
C LYS A 186 10.69 -1.33 8.06
N ILE A 187 10.51 -1.28 6.74
CA ILE A 187 9.37 -1.92 6.05
C ILE A 187 9.40 -3.43 6.28
N ILE A 188 10.56 -4.07 6.16
CA ILE A 188 10.76 -5.50 6.41
C ILE A 188 10.38 -5.86 7.85
N ALA A 189 10.90 -5.13 8.84
CA ALA A 189 10.61 -5.35 10.24
C ALA A 189 9.12 -5.23 10.56
N LEU A 190 8.44 -4.28 9.93
CA LEU A 190 7.01 -4.03 10.10
C LEU A 190 6.18 -5.14 9.48
N LEU A 191 6.51 -5.58 8.27
CA LEU A 191 5.83 -6.70 7.62
C LEU A 191 6.11 -8.03 8.33
N ILE A 192 7.29 -8.22 8.93
CA ILE A 192 7.61 -9.36 9.78
C ILE A 192 6.78 -9.32 11.07
N LYS A 193 6.67 -8.18 11.75
CA LYS A 193 5.76 -8.03 12.91
C LYS A 193 4.32 -8.37 12.55
N PHE A 194 3.87 -7.96 11.39
CA PHE A 194 2.59 -8.30 10.85
C PHE A 194 2.39 -9.82 10.69
N TYR A 195 3.38 -10.54 10.17
CA TYR A 195 3.34 -12.00 10.09
C TYR A 195 3.30 -12.69 11.46
N TYR A 196 4.01 -12.17 12.47
CA TYR A 196 4.10 -12.77 13.80
C TYR A 196 2.91 -12.41 14.70
N TYR A 197 2.36 -11.20 14.60
CA TYR A 197 1.27 -10.74 15.48
C TYR A 197 0.01 -11.59 15.34
N TYR A 198 -0.31 -12.03 14.14
CA TYR A 198 -1.45 -12.91 13.89
C TYR A 198 -1.12 -14.40 14.00
N GLY A 199 0.13 -14.80 13.95
CA GLY A 199 0.56 -16.20 14.14
C GLY A 199 0.51 -16.67 15.59
N SER A 200 0.50 -15.74 16.59
CA SER A 200 0.51 -16.04 18.01
C SER A 200 -0.86 -15.93 18.69
N ASN A 201 -1.88 -15.42 18.01
CA ASN A 201 -3.21 -15.16 18.59
C ASN A 201 -4.34 -16.04 18.02
N TYR A 202 -4.02 -17.11 17.24
CA TYR A 202 -4.98 -18.11 16.76
C TYR A 202 -4.40 -19.52 16.84
#